data_0bcc3419380a724ff01681c6786854b4
#
_entry.id   0bcc3419380a724ff01681c6786854b4
#
_cell.length_a   1.000
_cell.length_b   1.000
_cell.length_c   1.000
_cell.angle_alpha   90.00
_cell.angle_beta   90.00
_cell.angle_gamma   90.00
#
_symmetry.space_group_name_H-M   'P 1'
#
loop_
_entity.id
_entity.type
_entity.pdbx_description
1 polymer ?
#
loop_
_entity_poly.entity_id
_entity_poly.type
_entity_poly.pdbx_seq_one_letter_code
_entity_poly.pdbx_strand_id
1 'polypeptide(L)'
;DGSIDTRIIVDGKIFPAIITAEGDTLILVDLDNVSITAMRSFANDDERRKYERIKQYAAKVYPYAKEAIRIFRELEYASQHMSKREKKRKIAELEEQLTKEFEEPLTNLTKLQGKIMIKMIEKETGQPIYNMIKDLKGGFKAFYWNAFSKLYSYDLKEGYNKGQYTLLDAVLQDFDVSYRIENETSLKYVKLNREKK
;
A
#
# COMPACT_ATOMS: atom_id res chain seq x y z
N ASP A 1 11.51 36.52 -1.61
CA ASP A 1 11.27 35.41 -0.67
C ASP A 1 12.59 35.18 0.09
N GLY A 2 12.68 35.66 1.34
CA GLY A 2 13.92 35.70 2.12
C GLY A 2 14.10 34.47 3.05
N SER A 3 13.48 33.34 2.71
CA SER A 3 13.61 32.11 3.48
C SER A 3 14.90 31.36 3.12
N ILE A 4 15.53 30.72 4.10
CA ILE A 4 16.79 29.97 3.94
C ILE A 4 16.52 28.48 4.26
N ASP A 5 16.79 27.62 3.28
CA ASP A 5 16.76 26.17 3.49
C ASP A 5 17.97 25.74 4.33
N THR A 6 17.73 25.01 5.41
CA THR A 6 18.75 24.54 6.34
C THR A 6 18.44 23.14 6.85
N ARG A 7 19.27 22.64 7.77
CA ARG A 7 19.07 21.39 8.49
C ARG A 7 19.31 21.60 9.95
N ILE A 8 18.47 21.03 10.80
CA ILE A 8 18.63 21.09 12.24
C ILE A 8 18.71 19.69 12.84
N ILE A 9 19.32 19.58 14.00
CA ILE A 9 19.43 18.33 14.76
C ILE A 9 18.49 18.41 15.95
N VAL A 10 17.54 17.47 16.03
CA VAL A 10 16.63 17.31 17.17
C VAL A 10 16.77 15.87 17.65
N ASP A 11 17.12 15.69 18.91
CA ASP A 11 17.35 14.36 19.55
C ASP A 11 18.29 13.45 18.74
N GLY A 12 19.37 14.04 18.19
CA GLY A 12 20.37 13.31 17.41
C GLY A 12 19.94 12.94 15.98
N LYS A 13 18.76 13.34 15.53
CA LYS A 13 18.28 13.15 14.15
C LYS A 13 18.33 14.46 13.38
N ILE A 14 18.73 14.37 12.10
CA ILE A 14 18.83 15.52 11.21
C ILE A 14 17.49 15.68 10.47
N PHE A 15 16.89 16.88 10.57
CA PHE A 15 15.66 17.24 9.87
C PHE A 15 15.93 18.42 8.93
N PRO A 16 15.34 18.42 7.70
CA PRO A 16 15.31 19.63 6.88
C PRO A 16 14.47 20.69 7.60
N ALA A 17 14.90 21.93 7.49
CA ALA A 17 14.21 23.08 8.11
C ALA A 17 14.31 24.30 7.21
N ILE A 18 13.36 25.22 7.37
CA ILE A 18 13.35 26.52 6.70
C ILE A 18 13.41 27.60 7.79
N ILE A 19 14.33 28.54 7.65
CA ILE A 19 14.33 29.77 8.44
C ILE A 19 13.53 30.81 7.67
N THR A 20 12.44 31.31 8.25
CA THR A 20 11.60 32.33 7.63
C THR A 20 12.30 33.70 7.64
N ALA A 21 11.80 34.63 6.85
CA ALA A 21 12.31 36.01 6.84
C ALA A 21 12.15 36.71 8.20
N GLU A 22 11.21 36.25 9.02
CA GLU A 22 10.96 36.72 10.39
C GLU A 22 11.88 36.08 11.43
N GLY A 23 12.73 35.12 11.01
CA GLY A 23 13.71 34.44 11.88
C GLY A 23 13.16 33.18 12.57
N ASP A 24 11.94 32.76 12.27
CA ASP A 24 11.37 31.52 12.80
C ASP A 24 11.94 30.30 12.09
N THR A 25 12.20 29.23 12.85
CA THR A 25 12.68 27.95 12.29
C THR A 25 11.54 26.96 12.16
N LEU A 26 11.16 26.65 10.92
CA LEU A 26 10.14 25.64 10.60
C LEU A 26 10.83 24.32 10.27
N ILE A 27 10.56 23.29 11.07
CA ILE A 27 11.08 21.94 10.83
C ILE A 27 10.18 21.27 9.78
N LEU A 28 10.76 20.85 8.66
CA LEU A 28 10.06 20.06 7.67
C LEU A 28 10.14 18.58 8.08
N VAL A 29 9.06 18.06 8.62
CA VAL A 29 8.92 16.63 8.90
C VAL A 29 8.00 16.05 7.84
N ASP A 30 8.51 15.12 7.06
CA ASP A 30 7.67 14.27 6.21
C ASP A 30 6.95 13.31 7.17
N LEU A 31 5.74 13.67 7.54
CA LEU A 31 4.89 12.85 8.37
C LEU A 31 4.31 11.73 7.48
N ASP A 32 5.07 10.65 7.34
CA ASP A 32 4.51 9.41 6.84
C ASP A 32 3.29 9.05 7.73
N ASN A 33 2.10 9.41 7.24
CA ASN A 33 0.81 9.04 7.79
C ASN A 33 0.51 9.48 9.24
N VAL A 34 0.20 10.76 9.43
CA VAL A 34 -0.54 11.18 10.62
C VAL A 34 -2.01 10.81 10.43
N SER A 35 -2.44 9.74 11.07
CA SER A 35 -3.86 9.44 11.23
C SER A 35 -4.41 10.30 12.36
N ILE A 36 -5.17 11.34 12.03
CA ILE A 36 -5.98 12.08 13.02
C ILE A 36 -7.24 11.24 13.25
N THR A 37 -7.17 10.36 14.25
CA THR A 37 -8.32 9.56 14.66
C THR A 37 -9.17 10.39 15.62
N ALA A 38 -10.38 10.77 15.21
CA ALA A 38 -11.37 11.30 16.14
C ALA A 38 -11.66 10.27 17.24
N MET A 39 -11.87 10.71 18.49
CA MET A 39 -12.28 9.82 19.57
C MET A 39 -13.56 9.09 19.15
N ARG A 40 -13.48 7.76 19.07
CA ARG A 40 -14.63 6.92 18.71
C ARG A 40 -15.32 6.44 19.97
N SER A 41 -16.64 6.53 19.98
CA SER A 41 -17.47 5.86 20.99
C SER A 41 -17.75 4.42 20.56
N PHE A 42 -17.69 3.49 21.50
CA PHE A 42 -18.00 2.08 21.31
C PHE A 42 -19.23 1.72 22.14
N ALA A 43 -20.06 0.84 21.63
CA ALA A 43 -21.26 0.39 22.33
C ALA A 43 -20.92 -0.36 23.63
N ASN A 44 -19.79 -1.07 23.65
CA ASN A 44 -19.30 -1.85 24.79
C ASN A 44 -17.81 -2.15 24.65
N ASP A 45 -17.23 -2.74 25.72
CA ASP A 45 -15.81 -3.10 25.76
C ASP A 45 -15.42 -4.20 24.76
N ASP A 46 -16.34 -5.08 24.39
CA ASP A 46 -16.09 -6.13 23.40
C ASP A 46 -15.92 -5.53 22.00
N GLU A 47 -16.72 -4.55 21.65
CA GLU A 47 -16.59 -3.82 20.39
C GLU A 47 -15.26 -3.06 20.34
N ARG A 48 -14.88 -2.40 21.43
CA ARG A 48 -13.60 -1.72 21.56
C ARG A 48 -12.43 -2.70 21.38
N ARG A 49 -12.44 -3.85 22.04
CA ARG A 49 -11.40 -4.88 21.91
C ARG A 49 -11.30 -5.43 20.48
N LYS A 50 -12.44 -5.63 19.81
CA LYS A 50 -12.47 -6.05 18.40
C LYS A 50 -11.86 -4.99 17.48
N TYR A 51 -12.23 -3.72 17.68
CA TYR A 51 -11.67 -2.60 16.93
C TYR A 51 -10.14 -2.52 17.09
N GLU A 52 -9.64 -2.51 18.32
CA GLU A 52 -8.22 -2.44 18.62
C GLU A 52 -7.43 -3.60 17.98
N ARG A 53 -7.97 -4.82 18.03
CA ARG A 53 -7.36 -5.97 17.38
C ARG A 53 -7.31 -5.82 15.85
N ILE A 54 -8.39 -5.36 15.23
CA ILE A 54 -8.43 -5.12 13.78
C ILE A 54 -7.43 -4.03 13.42
N LYS A 55 -7.32 -2.96 14.21
CA LYS A 55 -6.37 -1.86 14.02
C LYS A 55 -4.92 -2.34 14.10
N GLN A 56 -4.56 -3.16 15.09
CA GLN A 56 -3.24 -3.77 15.19
C GLN A 56 -2.91 -4.65 13.97
N TYR A 57 -3.87 -5.45 13.50
CA TYR A 57 -3.69 -6.27 12.31
C TYR A 57 -3.58 -5.43 11.04
N ALA A 58 -4.36 -4.36 10.94
CA ALA A 58 -4.27 -3.39 9.85
C ALA A 58 -2.88 -2.74 9.80
N ALA A 59 -2.36 -2.28 10.93
CA ALA A 59 -1.01 -1.71 11.03
C ALA A 59 0.07 -2.71 10.58
N LYS A 60 -0.06 -3.99 10.96
CA LYS A 60 0.87 -5.05 10.55
C LYS A 60 0.89 -5.28 9.04
N VAL A 61 -0.29 -5.26 8.39
CA VAL A 61 -0.40 -5.57 6.96
C VAL A 61 -0.32 -4.33 6.06
N TYR A 62 -0.40 -3.15 6.64
CA TYR A 62 -0.36 -1.87 5.94
C TYR A 62 0.81 -1.72 4.95
N PRO A 63 2.09 -1.99 5.34
CA PRO A 63 3.21 -1.85 4.41
C PRO A 63 3.08 -2.77 3.20
N TYR A 64 2.56 -3.98 3.39
CA TYR A 64 2.35 -4.93 2.29
C TYR A 64 1.21 -4.51 1.36
N ALA A 65 0.11 -3.98 1.93
CA ALA A 65 -1.00 -3.45 1.15
C ALA A 65 -0.56 -2.25 0.30
N LYS A 66 0.18 -1.30 0.89
CA LYS A 66 0.71 -0.12 0.21
C LYS A 66 1.62 -0.50 -0.95
N GLU A 67 2.51 -1.46 -0.73
CA GLU A 67 3.43 -1.92 -1.76
C GLU A 67 2.72 -2.71 -2.88
N ALA A 68 1.74 -3.54 -2.54
CA ALA A 68 0.92 -4.22 -3.54
C ALA A 68 0.16 -3.23 -4.44
N ILE A 69 -0.45 -2.19 -3.85
CA ILE A 69 -1.13 -1.12 -4.61
C ILE A 69 -0.15 -0.42 -5.55
N ARG A 70 1.05 -0.07 -5.08
CA ARG A 70 2.10 0.52 -5.91
C ARG A 70 2.43 -0.36 -7.11
N ILE A 71 2.67 -1.64 -6.89
CA ILE A 71 2.99 -2.60 -7.95
C ILE A 71 1.87 -2.67 -8.99
N PHE A 72 0.61 -2.78 -8.55
CA PHE A 72 -0.52 -2.83 -9.47
C PHE A 72 -0.67 -1.55 -10.28
N ARG A 73 -0.53 -0.38 -9.67
CA ARG A 73 -0.59 0.91 -10.37
C ARG A 73 0.56 1.07 -11.37
N GLU A 74 1.78 0.68 -11.00
CA GLU A 74 2.93 0.73 -11.90
C GLU A 74 2.78 -0.25 -13.09
N LEU A 75 2.24 -1.45 -12.85
CA LEU A 75 1.94 -2.41 -13.93
C LEU A 75 0.83 -1.91 -14.86
N GLU A 76 -0.21 -1.28 -14.31
CA GLU A 76 -1.28 -0.64 -15.08
C GLU A 76 -0.70 0.46 -15.98
N TYR A 77 0.09 1.37 -15.40
CA TYR A 77 0.78 2.44 -16.13
C TYR A 77 1.69 1.88 -17.24
N ALA A 78 2.52 0.91 -16.91
CA ALA A 78 3.41 0.25 -17.87
C ALA A 78 2.62 -0.41 -19.02
N SER A 79 1.43 -0.94 -18.74
CA SER A 79 0.62 -1.58 -19.78
C SER A 79 0.13 -0.63 -20.87
N GLN A 80 0.11 0.68 -20.58
CA GLN A 80 -0.26 1.73 -21.53
C GLN A 80 0.95 2.22 -22.35
N HIS A 81 2.18 2.02 -21.86
CA HIS A 81 3.41 2.58 -22.40
C HIS A 81 4.41 1.54 -22.93
N MET A 82 4.10 0.26 -22.77
CA MET A 82 4.96 -0.85 -23.19
C MET A 82 4.28 -1.78 -24.20
N SER A 83 5.09 -2.37 -25.09
CA SER A 83 4.63 -3.47 -25.93
C SER A 83 4.27 -4.71 -25.09
N LYS A 84 3.43 -5.59 -25.64
CA LYS A 84 3.06 -6.86 -24.98
C LYS A 84 4.26 -7.73 -24.60
N ARG A 85 5.33 -7.70 -25.40
CA ARG A 85 6.57 -8.49 -25.17
C ARG A 85 7.37 -7.91 -23.99
N GLU A 86 7.53 -6.57 -23.95
CA GLU A 86 8.24 -5.88 -22.87
C GLU A 86 7.49 -6.05 -21.55
N LYS A 87 6.16 -5.87 -21.56
CA LYS A 87 5.33 -6.10 -20.37
C LYS A 87 5.51 -7.51 -19.82
N LYS A 88 5.49 -8.54 -20.70
CA LYS A 88 5.68 -9.94 -20.27
C LYS A 88 7.05 -10.16 -19.62
N ARG A 89 8.12 -9.59 -20.20
CA ARG A 89 9.47 -9.65 -19.62
C ARG A 89 9.55 -8.98 -18.27
N LYS A 90 9.00 -7.78 -18.16
CA LYS A 90 8.99 -7.01 -16.89
C LYS A 90 8.20 -7.70 -15.80
N ILE A 91 7.05 -8.29 -16.11
CA ILE A 91 6.28 -9.09 -15.14
C ILE A 91 7.12 -10.27 -14.63
N ALA A 92 7.86 -10.97 -15.50
CA ALA A 92 8.70 -12.08 -15.08
C ALA A 92 9.89 -11.65 -14.18
N GLU A 93 10.54 -10.52 -14.51
CA GLU A 93 11.60 -9.92 -13.69
C GLU A 93 11.08 -9.54 -12.29
N LEU A 94 9.89 -8.93 -12.24
CA LEU A 94 9.23 -8.55 -11.00
C LEU A 94 8.79 -9.75 -10.16
N GLU A 95 8.34 -10.82 -10.82
CA GLU A 95 7.91 -12.03 -10.15
C GLU A 95 8.98 -12.62 -9.24
N GLU A 96 10.20 -12.76 -9.75
CA GLU A 96 11.32 -13.27 -8.96
C GLU A 96 11.63 -12.35 -7.75
N GLN A 97 11.69 -11.05 -8.00
CA GLN A 97 11.96 -10.07 -6.95
C GLN A 97 10.89 -10.07 -5.86
N LEU A 98 9.61 -10.04 -6.26
CA LEU A 98 8.50 -9.94 -5.32
C LEU A 98 8.24 -11.25 -4.58
N THR A 99 8.46 -12.40 -5.23
CA THR A 99 8.42 -13.69 -4.55
C THR A 99 9.44 -13.72 -3.43
N LYS A 100 10.69 -13.36 -3.73
CA LYS A 100 11.76 -13.33 -2.74
C LYS A 100 11.49 -12.38 -1.57
N GLU A 101 10.89 -11.22 -1.85
CA GLU A 101 10.65 -10.17 -0.85
C GLU A 101 9.40 -10.43 0.01
N PHE A 102 8.33 -10.97 -0.59
CA PHE A 102 7.01 -11.02 0.04
C PHE A 102 6.46 -12.42 0.32
N GLU A 103 7.05 -13.51 -0.21
CA GLU A 103 6.49 -14.85 -0.04
C GLU A 103 6.39 -15.24 1.44
N GLU A 104 7.48 -15.12 2.18
CA GLU A 104 7.50 -15.47 3.61
C GLU A 104 6.57 -14.59 4.44
N PRO A 105 6.62 -13.24 4.38
CA PRO A 105 5.69 -12.39 5.11
C PRO A 105 4.22 -12.68 4.81
N LEU A 106 3.85 -12.89 3.56
CA LEU A 106 2.47 -13.11 3.15
C LEU A 106 1.94 -14.49 3.55
N THR A 107 2.78 -15.53 3.45
CA THR A 107 2.38 -16.90 3.86
C THR A 107 2.21 -17.04 5.36
N ASN A 108 2.87 -16.18 6.15
CA ASN A 108 2.77 -16.13 7.60
C ASN A 108 1.59 -15.29 8.13
N LEU A 109 0.80 -14.68 7.26
CA LEU A 109 -0.41 -13.97 7.68
C LEU A 109 -1.49 -14.92 8.17
N THR A 110 -2.17 -14.52 9.24
CA THR A 110 -3.43 -15.19 9.63
C THR A 110 -4.53 -14.89 8.61
N LYS A 111 -5.60 -15.70 8.58
CA LYS A 111 -6.76 -15.46 7.72
C LYS A 111 -7.34 -14.06 7.87
N LEU A 112 -7.44 -13.55 9.10
CA LEU A 112 -7.98 -12.22 9.36
C LEU A 112 -7.02 -11.12 8.88
N GLN A 113 -5.71 -11.26 9.10
CA GLN A 113 -4.71 -10.31 8.59
C GLN A 113 -4.74 -10.25 7.05
N GLY A 114 -4.78 -11.40 6.39
CA GLY A 114 -4.90 -11.47 4.94
C GLY A 114 -6.19 -10.83 4.42
N LYS A 115 -7.34 -11.07 5.09
CA LYS A 115 -8.61 -10.42 4.75
C LYS A 115 -8.52 -8.90 4.87
N ILE A 116 -7.93 -8.38 5.95
CA ILE A 116 -7.76 -6.94 6.16
C ILE A 116 -6.89 -6.34 5.06
N MET A 117 -5.77 -6.99 4.72
CA MET A 117 -4.87 -6.55 3.64
C MET A 117 -5.60 -6.48 2.30
N ILE A 118 -6.35 -7.53 1.94
CA ILE A 118 -7.13 -7.56 0.70
C ILE A 118 -8.14 -6.41 0.67
N LYS A 119 -8.87 -6.18 1.78
CA LYS A 119 -9.85 -5.09 1.83
C LYS A 119 -9.22 -3.70 1.76
N MET A 120 -8.01 -3.50 2.26
CA MET A 120 -7.23 -2.27 2.02
C MET A 120 -6.96 -2.07 0.53
N ILE A 121 -6.48 -3.11 -0.16
CA ILE A 121 -6.15 -3.06 -1.58
C ILE A 121 -7.41 -2.81 -2.41
N GLU A 122 -8.49 -3.56 -2.16
CA GLU A 122 -9.76 -3.43 -2.87
C GLU A 122 -10.42 -2.06 -2.68
N LYS A 123 -10.36 -1.50 -1.45
CA LYS A 123 -10.86 -0.15 -1.16
C LYS A 123 -10.16 0.90 -2.02
N GLU A 124 -8.83 0.83 -2.12
CA GLU A 124 -8.03 1.82 -2.86
C GLU A 124 -8.15 1.63 -4.37
N THR A 125 -8.16 0.40 -4.84
CA THR A 125 -8.19 0.11 -6.29
C THR A 125 -9.58 0.12 -6.89
N GLY A 126 -10.62 0.04 -6.06
CA GLY A 126 -12.03 0.04 -6.49
C GLY A 126 -12.45 -1.25 -7.21
N GLN A 127 -11.67 -2.33 -7.13
CA GLN A 127 -11.96 -3.60 -7.79
C GLN A 127 -11.59 -4.81 -6.92
N PRO A 128 -12.24 -5.97 -7.12
CA PRO A 128 -11.90 -7.20 -6.42
C PRO A 128 -10.47 -7.65 -6.70
N ILE A 129 -9.78 -8.14 -5.67
CA ILE A 129 -8.41 -8.66 -5.81
C ILE A 129 -8.32 -9.78 -6.84
N TYR A 130 -9.37 -10.56 -7.00
CA TYR A 130 -9.48 -11.60 -8.02
C TYR A 130 -9.23 -11.07 -9.43
N ASN A 131 -9.82 -9.94 -9.79
CA ASN A 131 -9.65 -9.33 -11.11
C ASN A 131 -8.21 -8.89 -11.34
N MET A 132 -7.60 -8.28 -10.32
CA MET A 132 -6.22 -7.83 -10.37
C MET A 132 -5.25 -9.00 -10.61
N ILE A 133 -5.43 -10.12 -9.88
CA ILE A 133 -4.60 -11.33 -10.03
C ILE A 133 -4.88 -12.05 -11.37
N LYS A 134 -6.14 -12.08 -11.80
CA LYS A 134 -6.52 -12.73 -13.07
C LYS A 134 -5.82 -12.11 -14.27
N ASP A 135 -5.62 -10.80 -14.26
CA ASP A 135 -4.97 -10.07 -15.34
C ASP A 135 -3.44 -10.22 -15.35
N LEU A 136 -2.87 -10.74 -14.26
CA LEU A 136 -1.47 -11.13 -14.20
C LEU A 136 -1.26 -12.46 -14.93
N LYS A 137 -0.10 -12.61 -15.58
CA LYS A 137 0.29 -13.82 -16.33
C LYS A 137 1.57 -14.41 -15.76
N GLY A 138 1.70 -15.74 -15.91
CA GLY A 138 2.91 -16.45 -15.49
C GLY A 138 2.90 -16.81 -14.01
N GLY A 139 4.09 -16.98 -13.42
CA GLY A 139 4.27 -17.40 -12.05
C GLY A 139 3.85 -16.36 -11.03
N PHE A 140 3.80 -15.06 -11.42
CA PHE A 140 3.25 -14.01 -10.59
C PHE A 140 1.81 -14.30 -10.16
N LYS A 141 1.03 -14.87 -11.06
CA LYS A 141 -0.31 -15.38 -10.76
C LYS A 141 -0.25 -16.54 -9.75
N ALA A 142 0.66 -17.49 -9.94
CA ALA A 142 0.86 -18.62 -9.03
C ALA A 142 1.31 -18.16 -7.65
N PHE A 143 2.25 -17.20 -7.56
CA PHE A 143 2.72 -16.60 -6.33
C PHE A 143 1.55 -16.00 -5.51
N TYR A 144 0.74 -15.14 -6.12
CA TYR A 144 -0.40 -14.54 -5.42
C TYR A 144 -1.45 -15.58 -5.01
N TRP A 145 -1.74 -16.57 -5.87
CA TRP A 145 -2.65 -17.64 -5.51
C TRP A 145 -2.14 -18.48 -4.35
N ASN A 146 -0.84 -18.77 -4.28
CA ASN A 146 -0.23 -19.49 -3.16
C ASN A 146 -0.26 -18.64 -1.88
N ALA A 147 0.11 -17.37 -1.95
CA ALA A 147 0.08 -16.44 -0.82
C ALA A 147 -1.34 -16.31 -0.24
N PHE A 148 -2.36 -16.26 -1.08
CA PHE A 148 -3.76 -16.16 -0.67
C PHE A 148 -4.48 -17.50 -0.54
N SER A 149 -3.81 -18.63 -0.79
CA SER A 149 -4.41 -19.97 -0.68
C SER A 149 -4.99 -20.26 0.70
N LYS A 150 -4.40 -19.70 1.76
CA LYS A 150 -4.89 -19.82 3.14
C LYS A 150 -6.20 -19.05 3.38
N LEU A 151 -6.64 -18.24 2.42
CA LEU A 151 -7.87 -17.45 2.48
C LEU A 151 -9.04 -18.11 1.75
N TYR A 152 -8.99 -19.43 1.51
CA TYR A 152 -10.01 -20.18 0.74
C TYR A 152 -11.47 -20.01 1.23
N SER A 153 -11.66 -19.61 2.48
CA SER A 153 -13.01 -19.32 3.01
C SER A 153 -13.50 -17.90 2.71
N TYR A 154 -12.69 -17.11 2.00
CA TYR A 154 -12.98 -15.72 1.65
C TYR A 154 -13.28 -15.61 0.16
N ASP A 155 -14.39 -14.96 -0.20
CA ASP A 155 -14.72 -14.71 -1.59
C ASP A 155 -13.89 -13.56 -2.16
N LEU A 156 -12.82 -13.93 -2.89
CA LEU A 156 -11.91 -12.97 -3.54
C LEU A 156 -12.57 -12.18 -4.69
N LYS A 157 -13.79 -12.55 -5.09
CA LYS A 157 -14.58 -11.86 -6.13
C LYS A 157 -15.52 -10.82 -5.54
N GLU A 158 -15.77 -10.86 -4.23
CA GLU A 158 -16.72 -9.97 -3.56
C GLU A 158 -16.35 -8.50 -3.69
N GLY A 159 -15.05 -8.17 -3.64
CA GLY A 159 -14.58 -6.79 -3.58
C GLY A 159 -14.83 -6.11 -2.23
N TYR A 160 -14.50 -4.81 -2.15
CA TYR A 160 -14.77 -4.01 -0.97
C TYR A 160 -16.13 -3.32 -1.08
N ASN A 161 -17.02 -3.62 -0.14
CA ASN A 161 -18.34 -3.00 -0.02
C ASN A 161 -18.41 -2.21 1.30
N LYS A 162 -18.42 -0.88 1.20
CA LYS A 162 -18.54 0.01 2.37
C LYS A 162 -19.85 -0.26 3.10
N GLY A 163 -19.79 -0.39 4.42
CA GLY A 163 -20.94 -0.69 5.28
C GLY A 163 -21.13 -2.18 5.60
N GLN A 164 -20.49 -3.07 4.87
CA GLN A 164 -20.60 -4.53 5.11
C GLN A 164 -19.87 -4.96 6.39
N TYR A 165 -18.76 -4.29 6.72
CA TYR A 165 -17.95 -4.59 7.90
C TYR A 165 -17.62 -3.29 8.65
N THR A 166 -18.59 -2.74 9.39
CA THR A 166 -18.52 -1.40 9.99
C THR A 166 -17.26 -1.11 10.82
N LEU A 167 -16.80 -2.07 11.63
CA LEU A 167 -15.56 -1.92 12.40
C LEU A 167 -14.31 -1.92 11.50
N LEU A 168 -14.30 -2.75 10.47
CA LEU A 168 -13.21 -2.77 9.51
C LEU A 168 -13.19 -1.48 8.68
N ASP A 169 -14.35 -1.03 8.22
CA ASP A 169 -14.47 0.23 7.48
C ASP A 169 -13.94 1.41 8.30
N ALA A 170 -14.27 1.42 9.59
CA ALA A 170 -13.78 2.42 10.54
C ALA A 170 -12.24 2.38 10.66
N VAL A 171 -11.65 1.19 10.77
CA VAL A 171 -10.19 1.03 10.82
C VAL A 171 -9.55 1.42 9.50
N LEU A 172 -10.12 1.01 8.35
CA LEU A 172 -9.55 1.32 7.04
C LEU A 172 -9.60 2.82 6.67
N GLN A 173 -10.37 3.63 7.39
CA GLN A 173 -10.33 5.10 7.25
C GLN A 173 -9.07 5.71 7.89
N ASP A 174 -8.49 5.03 8.88
CA ASP A 174 -7.30 5.49 9.60
C ASP A 174 -5.98 5.17 8.85
N PHE A 175 -6.05 4.42 7.73
CA PHE A 175 -4.88 4.01 6.95
C PHE A 175 -4.94 4.57 5.54
N ASP A 176 -4.01 5.46 5.21
CA ASP A 176 -3.84 5.95 3.84
C ASP A 176 -2.90 5.03 3.07
N VAL A 177 -3.47 4.25 2.17
CA VAL A 177 -2.74 3.37 1.25
C VAL A 177 -2.70 3.94 -0.17
N SER A 178 -3.14 5.17 -0.37
CA SER A 178 -3.18 5.81 -1.69
C SER A 178 -1.78 5.87 -2.31
N TYR A 179 -1.74 5.61 -3.62
CA TYR A 179 -0.54 5.74 -4.42
C TYR A 179 -0.90 6.28 -5.80
N ARG A 180 -0.27 7.37 -6.18
CA ARG A 180 -0.41 7.98 -7.51
C ARG A 180 0.95 8.06 -8.18
N ILE A 181 0.98 7.78 -9.47
CA ILE A 181 2.18 7.95 -10.28
C ILE A 181 2.19 9.39 -10.77
N GLU A 182 3.11 10.19 -10.25
CA GLU A 182 3.26 11.59 -10.64
C GLU A 182 4.05 11.73 -11.94
N ASN A 183 5.08 10.90 -12.11
CA ASN A 183 5.93 10.88 -13.29
C ASN A 183 6.65 9.52 -13.43
N GLU A 184 7.31 9.30 -14.57
CA GLU A 184 8.04 8.06 -14.85
C GLU A 184 9.22 7.81 -13.91
N THR A 185 9.82 8.85 -13.35
CA THR A 185 10.97 8.72 -12.44
C THR A 185 10.55 8.25 -11.05
N SER A 186 9.26 8.36 -10.70
CA SER A 186 8.69 7.87 -9.44
C SER A 186 8.44 6.36 -9.43
N LEU A 187 8.57 5.68 -10.59
CA LEU A 187 8.37 4.24 -10.72
C LEU A 187 9.49 3.47 -10.00
N LYS A 188 9.11 2.64 -9.01
CA LYS A 188 10.06 1.81 -8.25
C LYS A 188 10.32 0.48 -8.95
N TYR A 189 9.26 -0.18 -9.40
CA TYR A 189 9.29 -1.55 -9.90
C TYR A 189 9.35 -1.63 -11.42
N VAL A 190 8.68 -0.74 -12.13
CA VAL A 190 8.55 -0.81 -13.59
C VAL A 190 9.28 0.36 -14.24
N LYS A 191 10.58 0.19 -14.54
CA LYS A 191 11.34 1.18 -15.29
C LYS A 191 11.03 1.06 -16.78
N LEU A 192 10.57 2.15 -17.39
CA LEU A 192 10.36 2.24 -18.82
C LEU A 192 11.72 2.42 -19.51
N ASN A 193 12.14 1.45 -20.34
CA ASN A 193 13.28 1.64 -21.21
C ASN A 193 12.81 2.48 -22.40
N ARG A 194 13.04 3.77 -22.37
CA ARG A 194 13.00 4.56 -23.60
C ARG A 194 14.27 4.24 -24.38
N GLU A 195 14.18 3.34 -25.37
CA GLU A 195 15.20 3.34 -26.41
C GLU A 195 15.21 4.73 -27.02
N LYS A 196 16.36 5.42 -26.90
CA LYS A 196 16.60 6.67 -27.63
C LYS A 196 16.44 6.31 -29.11
N LYS A 197 15.37 6.82 -29.73
CA LYS A 197 15.30 6.93 -31.18
C LYS A 197 16.26 7.99 -31.67
#